data_4dbb281d599b1400fe1f1ee45fe9d83b
#
_entry.id   4dbb281d599b1400fe1f1ee45fe9d83b
#
_cell.length_a   1.000
_cell.length_b   1.000
_cell.length_c   1.000
_cell.angle_alpha   90.00
_cell.angle_beta   90.00
_cell.angle_gamma   90.00
#
_symmetry.space_group_name_H-M   'P 1'
#
loop_
_entity.id
_entity.type
_entity.pdbx_description
1 polymer ?
#
loop_
_entity_poly.entity_id
_entity_poly.type
_entity_poly.pdbx_seq_one_letter_code
_entity_poly.pdbx_strand_id
1 'polypeptide(L)'
;MVFEYDVLVIGGGHAGCEAASAAAKTGAKTCLITMDMNKIAQMSCNPAVGGIAKGQIVREIDALGGEMGHITDATAIQFRMLNRSKGPAMWSPRAQCDREKYILEWRTTLDQIPLLDILQDQAEELLVKDSKVLGIKTLWGIEIHAKATVVTAGTFLNGLMHIGHKMVEGGRIAEPAVHHFSESIARHGIRVARMKTGTPVRIDKRSVHFEEMEEQLGENDYHQFSYFGKQHTLPQLPCWTCATNAKVHEILRQGLADSPLYNGQINSIGPRYCPSIETKLVTFPDRDSHPLFLEPEGTDTNEMYLNGFSSSMPWDIQLEALHHIPALRDAKIYRPGYAIEYDFFDPTQLKHSLESKLIEGLFFAGQVNGTTGYEEAAGQGLVAGINAANFCANSEPFVMKRDESYIGVLIDDLTTKGVDEPYRMFTSRAEYRILLRQDDADARLTEKGYHLGLASRARYDWWLQKKEHIERIINFCEQTTVRPEEINNLLETVGTSPLRGTTRLSELVARPQLNFQNLSEKLPSLKEAIALSPNRTQEIAEAAEARMKYKGYIERERIFADKMRRLEDIRIAGHFHYAEMHDLSTECRQKLERIQPETLAEASRIPGVSPSDINVLLVLMGR
;
A
#
# COMPACT_ATOMS: atom_id res chain seq x y z
N MET A 1 3.22 -33.05 -20.27
CA MET A 1 2.79 -33.14 -18.86
C MET A 1 1.95 -31.88 -18.66
N VAL A 2 0.69 -32.02 -18.30
CA VAL A 2 -0.20 -30.87 -18.04
C VAL A 2 -0.25 -30.68 -16.53
N PHE A 3 0.06 -29.48 -16.06
CA PHE A 3 -0.10 -29.10 -14.66
C PHE A 3 -1.48 -28.46 -14.49
N GLU A 4 -2.24 -28.91 -13.49
CA GLU A 4 -3.58 -28.42 -13.22
C GLU A 4 -3.67 -27.81 -11.81
N TYR A 5 -4.15 -26.57 -11.75
CA TYR A 5 -4.37 -25.80 -10.53
C TYR A 5 -5.77 -25.16 -10.51
N ASP A 6 -6.23 -24.73 -9.36
CA ASP A 6 -7.40 -23.88 -9.29
C ASP A 6 -6.99 -22.43 -9.62
N VAL A 7 -5.93 -21.93 -8.98
CA VAL A 7 -5.41 -20.58 -9.17
C VAL A 7 -3.95 -20.60 -9.62
N LEU A 8 -3.65 -19.83 -10.64
CA LEU A 8 -2.29 -19.53 -11.09
C LEU A 8 -1.96 -18.06 -10.82
N VAL A 9 -0.86 -17.78 -10.16
CA VAL A 9 -0.37 -16.42 -9.89
C VAL A 9 0.94 -16.20 -10.65
N ILE A 10 1.01 -15.14 -11.45
CA ILE A 10 2.16 -14.83 -12.32
C ILE A 10 2.93 -13.64 -11.75
N GLY A 11 4.14 -13.91 -11.25
CA GLY A 11 5.04 -12.92 -10.67
C GLY A 11 5.14 -13.00 -9.15
N GLY A 12 6.35 -13.19 -8.63
CA GLY A 12 6.66 -13.35 -7.19
C GLY A 12 6.94 -12.02 -6.47
N GLY A 13 6.36 -10.89 -6.91
CA GLY A 13 6.41 -9.61 -6.18
C GLY A 13 5.40 -9.56 -5.02
N HIS A 14 5.31 -8.42 -4.33
CA HIS A 14 4.41 -8.27 -3.16
C HIS A 14 2.96 -8.63 -3.47
N ALA A 15 2.46 -8.23 -4.65
CA ALA A 15 1.11 -8.59 -5.08
C ALA A 15 0.94 -10.09 -5.28
N GLY A 16 1.92 -10.73 -5.93
CA GLY A 16 1.87 -12.16 -6.20
C GLY A 16 1.99 -13.00 -4.93
N CYS A 17 2.85 -12.60 -4.01
CA CYS A 17 3.02 -13.29 -2.73
C CYS A 17 1.73 -13.26 -1.90
N GLU A 18 1.10 -12.10 -1.76
CA GLU A 18 -0.19 -12.00 -1.05
C GLU A 18 -1.32 -12.72 -1.80
N ALA A 19 -1.35 -12.63 -3.13
CA ALA A 19 -2.37 -13.33 -3.92
C ALA A 19 -2.26 -14.86 -3.79
N ALA A 20 -1.05 -15.39 -3.89
CA ALA A 20 -0.80 -16.82 -3.78
C ALA A 20 -1.09 -17.35 -2.36
N SER A 21 -0.62 -16.61 -1.33
CA SER A 21 -0.93 -16.91 0.07
C SER A 21 -2.45 -16.91 0.31
N ALA A 22 -3.15 -15.86 -0.13
CA ALA A 22 -4.57 -15.74 0.07
C ALA A 22 -5.36 -16.85 -0.62
N ALA A 23 -5.08 -17.13 -1.89
CA ALA A 23 -5.76 -18.18 -2.65
C ALA A 23 -5.54 -19.58 -2.02
N ALA A 24 -4.32 -19.91 -1.63
CA ALA A 24 -4.01 -21.19 -1.02
C ALA A 24 -4.64 -21.34 0.38
N LYS A 25 -4.58 -20.32 1.23
CA LYS A 25 -5.20 -20.34 2.57
C LYS A 25 -6.71 -20.48 2.51
N THR A 26 -7.36 -19.93 1.49
CA THR A 26 -8.82 -20.08 1.28
C THR A 26 -9.21 -21.42 0.65
N GLY A 27 -8.24 -22.31 0.43
CA GLY A 27 -8.48 -23.70 0.02
C GLY A 27 -8.30 -24.00 -1.46
N ALA A 28 -7.85 -23.05 -2.29
CA ALA A 28 -7.57 -23.28 -3.69
C ALA A 28 -6.17 -23.90 -3.90
N LYS A 29 -6.06 -24.94 -4.72
CA LYS A 29 -4.76 -25.45 -5.18
C LYS A 29 -4.09 -24.40 -6.06
N THR A 30 -3.03 -23.79 -5.56
CA THR A 30 -2.43 -22.60 -6.14
C THR A 30 -1.00 -22.84 -6.62
N CYS A 31 -0.63 -22.27 -7.77
CA CYS A 31 0.76 -22.20 -8.24
C CYS A 31 1.20 -20.73 -8.35
N LEU A 32 2.32 -20.41 -7.73
CA LEU A 32 3.03 -19.14 -7.93
C LEU A 32 4.18 -19.37 -8.91
N ILE A 33 4.10 -18.73 -10.09
CA ILE A 33 5.19 -18.75 -11.06
C ILE A 33 6.03 -17.48 -10.96
N THR A 34 7.35 -17.62 -10.86
CA THR A 34 8.29 -16.51 -10.77
C THR A 34 9.56 -16.79 -11.56
N MET A 35 10.18 -15.76 -12.12
CA MET A 35 11.42 -15.88 -12.89
C MET A 35 12.63 -16.23 -12.02
N ASP A 36 12.62 -15.81 -10.75
CA ASP A 36 13.70 -16.09 -9.79
C ASP A 36 13.12 -16.26 -8.39
N MET A 37 13.20 -17.50 -7.90
CA MET A 37 12.74 -17.87 -6.56
C MET A 37 13.55 -17.24 -5.42
N ASN A 38 14.78 -16.75 -5.70
CA ASN A 38 15.62 -16.06 -4.71
C ASN A 38 15.31 -14.57 -4.58
N LYS A 39 14.34 -14.06 -5.37
CA LYS A 39 13.95 -12.66 -5.40
C LYS A 39 12.46 -12.43 -5.11
N ILE A 40 11.83 -13.41 -4.49
CA ILE A 40 10.43 -13.33 -4.04
C ILE A 40 10.27 -12.13 -3.10
N ALA A 41 9.25 -11.30 -3.37
CA ALA A 41 8.94 -10.05 -2.65
C ALA A 41 10.12 -9.08 -2.50
N GLN A 42 11.10 -9.11 -3.40
CA GLN A 42 12.25 -8.21 -3.32
C GLN A 42 11.81 -6.74 -3.35
N MET A 43 12.30 -5.97 -2.38
CA MET A 43 12.16 -4.52 -2.33
C MET A 43 13.03 -3.86 -3.41
N SER A 44 12.44 -3.52 -4.54
CA SER A 44 13.16 -2.99 -5.72
C SER A 44 13.59 -1.53 -5.56
N CYS A 45 12.91 -0.79 -4.68
CA CYS A 45 13.17 0.62 -4.39
C CYS A 45 13.68 0.75 -2.94
N ASN A 46 13.05 1.56 -2.09
CA ASN A 46 13.46 1.73 -0.69
C ASN A 46 13.23 0.45 0.13
N PRO A 47 14.13 0.12 1.06
CA PRO A 47 13.99 -1.05 1.93
C PRO A 47 13.08 -0.75 3.14
N ALA A 48 11.86 -0.31 2.88
CA ALA A 48 10.92 0.09 3.91
C ALA A 48 9.47 -0.26 3.56
N VAL A 49 8.69 -0.56 4.59
CA VAL A 49 7.25 -0.85 4.52
C VAL A 49 6.47 0.16 5.36
N GLY A 50 5.32 0.58 4.87
CA GLY A 50 4.44 1.52 5.53
C GLY A 50 4.72 2.98 5.16
N GLY A 51 4.35 3.88 6.06
CA GLY A 51 4.33 5.32 5.81
C GLY A 51 2.92 5.85 5.64
N ILE A 52 2.79 7.12 5.25
CA ILE A 52 1.50 7.85 5.21
C ILE A 52 0.50 7.11 4.32
N ALA A 53 -0.64 6.72 4.86
CA ALA A 53 -1.70 5.88 4.32
C ALA A 53 -1.28 4.43 4.02
N LYS A 54 -0.02 4.17 3.77
CA LYS A 54 0.50 2.85 3.43
C LYS A 54 0.60 1.94 4.66
N GLY A 55 0.99 2.50 5.81
CA GLY A 55 0.96 1.77 7.08
C GLY A 55 -0.44 1.27 7.44
N GLN A 56 -1.48 2.04 7.10
CA GLN A 56 -2.86 1.63 7.25
C GLN A 56 -3.19 0.41 6.37
N ILE A 57 -2.75 0.42 5.11
CA ILE A 57 -2.95 -0.72 4.19
C ILE A 57 -2.28 -1.99 4.76
N VAL A 58 -1.05 -1.90 5.27
CA VAL A 58 -0.35 -3.06 5.87
C VAL A 58 -1.12 -3.61 7.08
N ARG A 59 -1.62 -2.72 7.94
CA ARG A 59 -2.46 -3.10 9.08
C ARG A 59 -3.78 -3.77 8.64
N GLU A 60 -4.35 -3.34 7.51
CA GLU A 60 -5.56 -3.96 6.93
C GLU A 60 -5.26 -5.33 6.31
N ILE A 61 -4.13 -5.47 5.60
CA ILE A 61 -3.65 -6.76 5.10
C ILE A 61 -3.49 -7.75 6.26
N ASP A 62 -2.79 -7.35 7.32
CA ASP A 62 -2.58 -8.19 8.50
C ASP A 62 -3.91 -8.55 9.18
N ALA A 63 -4.81 -7.60 9.35
CA ALA A 63 -6.12 -7.83 9.98
C ALA A 63 -6.96 -8.88 9.23
N LEU A 64 -6.88 -8.91 7.90
CA LEU A 64 -7.52 -9.93 7.07
C LEU A 64 -6.83 -11.30 7.14
N GLY A 65 -5.57 -11.37 7.57
CA GLY A 65 -4.80 -12.61 7.63
C GLY A 65 -3.74 -12.75 6.54
N GLY A 66 -3.38 -11.64 5.86
CA GLY A 66 -2.24 -11.56 4.94
C GLY A 66 -0.90 -11.57 5.67
N GLU A 67 0.19 -11.59 4.91
CA GLU A 67 1.52 -11.92 5.41
C GLU A 67 2.42 -10.70 5.62
N MET A 68 2.25 -9.63 4.84
CA MET A 68 3.18 -8.49 4.81
C MET A 68 3.45 -7.89 6.19
N GLY A 69 2.43 -7.82 7.05
CA GLY A 69 2.53 -7.21 8.38
C GLY A 69 3.54 -7.94 9.27
N HIS A 70 3.36 -9.24 9.47
CA HIS A 70 4.23 -10.01 10.35
C HIS A 70 5.63 -10.25 9.75
N ILE A 71 5.76 -10.36 8.44
CA ILE A 71 7.07 -10.45 7.77
C ILE A 71 7.84 -9.15 7.95
N THR A 72 7.16 -8.00 7.84
CA THR A 72 7.75 -6.70 8.14
C THR A 72 8.26 -6.65 9.58
N ASP A 73 7.45 -7.09 10.54
CA ASP A 73 7.82 -7.12 11.97
C ASP A 73 9.03 -8.01 12.23
N ALA A 74 9.11 -9.16 11.56
CA ALA A 74 10.22 -10.12 11.71
C ALA A 74 11.55 -9.58 11.15
N THR A 75 11.51 -8.68 10.19
CA THR A 75 12.68 -8.21 9.43
C THR A 75 12.99 -6.74 9.58
N ALA A 76 12.18 -6.01 10.36
CA ALA A 76 12.37 -4.60 10.59
C ALA A 76 13.67 -4.31 11.37
N ILE A 77 14.38 -3.27 10.95
CA ILE A 77 15.63 -2.78 11.57
C ILE A 77 15.49 -1.39 12.17
N GLN A 78 14.41 -0.67 11.85
CA GLN A 78 14.04 0.60 12.47
C GLN A 78 12.52 0.79 12.37
N PHE A 79 11.94 1.47 13.36
CA PHE A 79 10.52 1.85 13.36
C PHE A 79 10.31 3.32 13.64
N ARG A 80 9.32 3.92 12.97
CA ARG A 80 8.81 5.27 13.26
C ARG A 80 7.29 5.33 13.04
N MET A 81 6.59 6.02 13.95
CA MET A 81 5.18 6.36 13.77
C MET A 81 5.08 7.77 13.16
N LEU A 82 4.78 7.86 11.88
CA LEU A 82 4.66 9.14 11.18
C LEU A 82 3.36 9.87 11.57
N ASN A 83 3.40 11.21 11.49
CA ASN A 83 2.24 12.07 11.80
C ASN A 83 1.71 11.99 13.24
N ARG A 84 2.54 11.64 14.23
CA ARG A 84 2.10 11.61 15.65
C ARG A 84 1.46 12.93 16.10
N SER A 85 2.01 14.08 15.69
CA SER A 85 1.49 15.40 16.03
C SER A 85 0.11 15.73 15.43
N LYS A 86 -0.33 14.96 14.42
CA LYS A 86 -1.62 15.14 13.73
C LYS A 86 -2.76 14.31 14.33
N GLY A 87 -2.47 13.52 15.35
CA GLY A 87 -3.43 12.65 16.05
C GLY A 87 -3.65 11.28 15.40
N PRO A 88 -4.29 10.35 16.16
CA PRO A 88 -4.44 8.94 15.80
C PRO A 88 -5.05 8.66 14.41
N ALA A 89 -5.95 9.52 13.92
CA ALA A 89 -6.52 9.36 12.57
C ALA A 89 -5.49 9.49 11.44
N MET A 90 -4.34 10.09 11.72
CA MET A 90 -3.25 10.33 10.76
C MET A 90 -1.99 9.51 11.07
N TRP A 91 -1.95 8.81 12.19
CA TRP A 91 -0.81 7.96 12.56
C TRP A 91 -0.57 6.90 11.50
N SER A 92 0.66 6.81 11.07
CA SER A 92 1.04 5.93 9.97
C SER A 92 2.34 5.22 10.30
N PRO A 93 2.31 3.92 10.66
CA PRO A 93 3.50 3.18 10.99
C PRO A 93 4.39 3.00 9.76
N ARG A 94 5.72 3.09 9.96
CA ARG A 94 6.74 2.83 8.95
C ARG A 94 7.89 2.06 9.58
N ALA A 95 8.29 0.98 8.95
CA ALA A 95 9.48 0.22 9.32
C ALA A 95 10.50 0.22 8.19
N GLN A 96 11.76 0.43 8.55
CA GLN A 96 12.89 0.10 7.69
C GLN A 96 13.14 -1.40 7.86
N CYS A 97 13.37 -2.13 6.76
CA CYS A 97 13.54 -3.57 6.78
C CYS A 97 14.95 -3.97 6.31
N ASP A 98 15.44 -5.09 6.81
CA ASP A 98 16.57 -5.80 6.23
C ASP A 98 16.08 -6.50 4.95
N ARG A 99 16.52 -6.00 3.80
CA ARG A 99 16.01 -6.44 2.48
C ARG A 99 16.26 -7.91 2.20
N GLU A 100 17.40 -8.44 2.59
CA GLU A 100 17.73 -9.84 2.32
C GLU A 100 16.96 -10.78 3.25
N LYS A 101 16.83 -10.42 4.54
CA LYS A 101 16.02 -11.16 5.50
C LYS A 101 14.54 -11.12 5.13
N TYR A 102 14.05 -10.02 4.57
CA TYR A 102 12.69 -9.88 4.09
C TYR A 102 12.36 -10.84 2.95
N ILE A 103 13.27 -10.99 1.98
CA ILE A 103 13.14 -11.98 0.89
C ILE A 103 13.10 -13.41 1.46
N LEU A 104 14.02 -13.72 2.37
CA LEU A 104 14.11 -15.05 2.98
C LEU A 104 12.87 -15.38 3.81
N GLU A 105 12.38 -14.42 4.60
CA GLU A 105 11.19 -14.61 5.43
C GLU A 105 9.93 -14.83 4.58
N TRP A 106 9.75 -14.04 3.50
CA TRP A 106 8.69 -14.29 2.52
C TRP A 106 8.76 -15.68 1.93
N ARG A 107 9.94 -16.06 1.46
CA ARG A 107 10.13 -17.39 0.88
C ARG A 107 9.80 -18.50 1.87
N THR A 108 10.32 -18.42 3.09
CA THR A 108 10.06 -19.39 4.16
C THR A 108 8.56 -19.46 4.49
N THR A 109 7.90 -18.31 4.55
CA THR A 109 6.46 -18.25 4.82
C THR A 109 5.65 -18.94 3.72
N LEU A 110 5.93 -18.65 2.44
CA LEU A 110 5.21 -19.24 1.32
C LEU A 110 5.44 -20.75 1.23
N ASP A 111 6.66 -21.23 1.48
CA ASP A 111 6.99 -22.67 1.47
C ASP A 111 6.24 -23.48 2.56
N GLN A 112 5.71 -22.80 3.60
CA GLN A 112 4.92 -23.43 4.68
C GLN A 112 3.41 -23.42 4.42
N ILE A 113 2.92 -22.73 3.39
CA ILE A 113 1.49 -22.66 3.10
C ILE A 113 1.03 -23.93 2.37
N PRO A 114 0.12 -24.72 2.95
CA PRO A 114 -0.46 -25.87 2.25
C PRO A 114 -1.16 -25.44 0.96
N LEU A 115 -1.21 -26.34 -0.03
CA LEU A 115 -1.83 -26.11 -1.35
C LEU A 115 -1.14 -25.05 -2.21
N LEU A 116 0.02 -24.52 -1.80
CA LEU A 116 0.82 -23.59 -2.59
C LEU A 116 2.05 -24.26 -3.15
N ASP A 117 2.13 -24.35 -4.48
CA ASP A 117 3.33 -24.75 -5.21
C ASP A 117 4.03 -23.50 -5.77
N ILE A 118 5.37 -23.47 -5.79
CA ILE A 118 6.16 -22.42 -6.40
C ILE A 118 6.94 -23.02 -7.58
N LEU A 119 6.83 -22.39 -8.75
CA LEU A 119 7.52 -22.79 -9.96
C LEU A 119 8.42 -21.66 -10.46
N GLN A 120 9.69 -21.96 -10.74
CA GLN A 120 10.58 -21.00 -11.39
C GLN A 120 10.51 -21.16 -12.90
N ASP A 121 9.77 -20.25 -13.54
CA ASP A 121 9.66 -20.14 -15.01
C ASP A 121 9.11 -18.75 -15.35
N GLN A 122 8.97 -18.46 -16.63
CA GLN A 122 8.42 -17.19 -17.16
C GLN A 122 7.15 -17.48 -17.95
N ALA A 123 6.11 -16.68 -17.72
CA ALA A 123 4.89 -16.69 -18.55
C ALA A 123 5.18 -16.03 -19.90
N GLU A 124 4.83 -16.72 -20.99
CA GLU A 124 5.05 -16.28 -22.38
C GLU A 124 3.75 -15.96 -23.10
N GLU A 125 2.71 -16.78 -22.89
CA GLU A 125 1.42 -16.65 -23.57
C GLU A 125 0.26 -16.95 -22.61
N LEU A 126 -0.79 -16.12 -22.68
CA LEU A 126 -2.05 -16.36 -21.97
C LEU A 126 -2.94 -17.29 -22.81
N LEU A 127 -3.42 -18.38 -22.21
CA LEU A 127 -4.34 -19.31 -22.85
C LEU A 127 -5.79 -18.90 -22.55
N VAL A 128 -6.54 -18.54 -23.60
CA VAL A 128 -7.95 -18.11 -23.48
C VAL A 128 -8.79 -18.86 -24.50
N LYS A 129 -9.97 -19.29 -24.09
CA LYS A 129 -11.00 -19.86 -24.97
C LYS A 129 -12.37 -19.36 -24.54
N ASP A 130 -13.19 -18.94 -25.51
CA ASP A 130 -14.56 -18.47 -25.31
C ASP A 130 -14.64 -17.37 -24.21
N SER A 131 -13.71 -16.40 -24.25
CA SER A 131 -13.56 -15.31 -23.25
C SER A 131 -13.33 -15.79 -21.82
N LYS A 132 -12.80 -16.98 -21.62
CA LYS A 132 -12.45 -17.56 -20.33
C LYS A 132 -10.98 -17.94 -20.31
N VAL A 133 -10.27 -17.61 -19.21
CA VAL A 133 -8.89 -18.02 -19.03
C VAL A 133 -8.79 -19.53 -18.83
N LEU A 134 -7.78 -20.15 -19.44
CA LEU A 134 -7.46 -21.57 -19.26
C LEU A 134 -6.11 -21.79 -18.57
N GLY A 135 -5.28 -20.75 -18.45
CA GLY A 135 -3.93 -20.83 -17.90
C GLY A 135 -2.92 -20.08 -18.74
N ILE A 136 -1.70 -20.55 -18.76
CA ILE A 136 -0.59 -19.98 -19.53
C ILE A 136 0.26 -21.05 -20.22
N LYS A 137 1.02 -20.59 -21.22
CA LYS A 137 2.18 -21.28 -21.72
C LYS A 137 3.44 -20.56 -21.23
N THR A 138 4.41 -21.33 -20.74
CA THR A 138 5.67 -20.78 -20.24
C THR A 138 6.72 -20.65 -21.34
N LEU A 139 7.82 -19.94 -21.03
CA LEU A 139 8.97 -19.77 -21.93
C LEU A 139 9.56 -21.13 -22.39
N TRP A 140 9.54 -22.13 -21.51
CA TRP A 140 9.99 -23.50 -21.84
C TRP A 140 8.93 -24.33 -22.61
N GLY A 141 7.80 -23.71 -22.97
CA GLY A 141 6.73 -24.36 -23.72
C GLY A 141 5.83 -25.28 -22.88
N ILE A 142 5.90 -25.19 -21.56
CA ILE A 142 5.04 -25.94 -20.64
C ILE A 142 3.69 -25.22 -20.55
N GLU A 143 2.60 -25.97 -20.70
CA GLU A 143 1.25 -25.45 -20.44
C GLU A 143 0.86 -25.73 -18.99
N ILE A 144 0.44 -24.68 -18.28
CA ILE A 144 -0.07 -24.73 -16.91
C ILE A 144 -1.53 -24.30 -16.99
N HIS A 145 -2.42 -25.23 -16.72
CA HIS A 145 -3.86 -24.98 -16.75
C HIS A 145 -4.36 -24.55 -15.38
N ALA A 146 -5.23 -23.54 -15.35
CA ALA A 146 -5.85 -23.05 -14.13
C ALA A 146 -7.25 -22.50 -14.42
N LYS A 147 -8.17 -22.63 -13.44
CA LYS A 147 -9.52 -22.04 -13.53
C LYS A 147 -9.49 -20.52 -13.43
N ALA A 148 -8.58 -19.98 -12.64
CA ALA A 148 -8.34 -18.55 -12.50
C ALA A 148 -6.85 -18.22 -12.59
N THR A 149 -6.53 -17.04 -13.17
CA THR A 149 -5.16 -16.55 -13.32
C THR A 149 -5.05 -15.13 -12.81
N VAL A 150 -4.05 -14.86 -11.95
CA VAL A 150 -3.76 -13.54 -11.39
C VAL A 150 -2.45 -13.02 -11.95
N VAL A 151 -2.47 -11.90 -12.67
CA VAL A 151 -1.29 -11.27 -13.29
C VAL A 151 -0.74 -10.20 -12.34
N THR A 152 0.53 -10.38 -11.90
CA THR A 152 1.21 -9.50 -10.94
C THR A 152 2.65 -9.20 -11.37
N ALA A 153 2.88 -8.99 -12.66
CA ALA A 153 4.19 -8.96 -13.31
C ALA A 153 5.07 -7.71 -13.02
N GLY A 154 4.62 -6.78 -12.20
CA GLY A 154 5.43 -5.63 -11.74
C GLY A 154 5.92 -4.75 -12.89
N THR A 155 7.25 -4.52 -12.97
CA THR A 155 7.91 -3.71 -14.01
C THR A 155 8.52 -4.55 -15.13
N PHE A 156 8.19 -5.83 -15.23
CA PHE A 156 8.89 -6.78 -16.11
C PHE A 156 8.32 -6.83 -17.53
N LEU A 157 7.01 -6.51 -17.73
CA LEU A 157 6.37 -6.55 -19.05
C LEU A 157 6.94 -5.46 -19.96
N ASN A 158 7.66 -5.88 -21.00
CA ASN A 158 8.42 -5.00 -21.90
C ASN A 158 9.25 -3.95 -21.14
N GLY A 159 9.87 -4.38 -20.03
CA GLY A 159 10.68 -3.53 -19.15
C GLY A 159 11.89 -2.95 -19.90
N LEU A 160 12.07 -1.63 -19.84
CA LEU A 160 13.17 -0.91 -20.49
C LEU A 160 13.77 0.08 -19.51
N MET A 161 15.02 -0.15 -19.12
CA MET A 161 15.77 0.72 -18.21
C MET A 161 16.54 1.78 -18.99
N HIS A 162 16.61 2.98 -18.40
CA HIS A 162 17.29 4.14 -18.98
C HIS A 162 18.32 4.72 -18.02
N ILE A 163 19.55 4.91 -18.48
CA ILE A 163 20.64 5.67 -17.80
C ILE A 163 21.30 6.56 -18.85
N GLY A 164 21.05 7.87 -18.82
CA GLY A 164 21.44 8.76 -19.88
C GLY A 164 20.90 8.26 -21.23
N HIS A 165 21.73 8.25 -22.25
CA HIS A 165 21.36 7.76 -23.59
C HIS A 165 21.31 6.23 -23.72
N LYS A 166 21.72 5.48 -22.67
CA LYS A 166 21.72 4.02 -22.71
C LYS A 166 20.37 3.46 -22.33
N MET A 167 19.89 2.53 -23.15
CA MET A 167 18.68 1.75 -22.91
C MET A 167 19.06 0.27 -22.80
N VAL A 168 18.53 -0.38 -21.76
CA VAL A 168 18.78 -1.80 -21.50
C VAL A 168 17.46 -2.48 -21.18
N GLU A 169 17.10 -3.51 -21.92
CA GLU A 169 15.93 -4.33 -21.63
C GLU A 169 16.10 -5.05 -20.28
N GLY A 170 15.05 -5.00 -19.46
CA GLY A 170 15.05 -5.62 -18.15
C GLY A 170 13.97 -5.06 -17.25
N GLY A 171 13.45 -5.86 -16.35
CA GLY A 171 12.48 -5.43 -15.33
C GLY A 171 13.14 -4.73 -14.14
N ARG A 172 14.37 -5.13 -13.83
CA ARG A 172 15.30 -4.53 -12.86
C ARG A 172 16.73 -4.73 -13.34
N ILE A 173 17.69 -4.03 -12.70
CA ILE A 173 19.10 -4.19 -13.05
C ILE A 173 19.53 -5.66 -12.91
N ALA A 174 20.16 -6.20 -13.95
CA ALA A 174 20.58 -7.60 -14.09
C ALA A 174 19.43 -8.63 -14.06
N GLU A 175 18.19 -8.23 -14.31
CA GLU A 175 17.04 -9.12 -14.45
C GLU A 175 16.35 -8.89 -15.79
N PRO A 176 16.04 -9.96 -16.57
CA PRO A 176 15.50 -9.83 -17.93
C PRO A 176 14.10 -9.21 -17.95
N ALA A 177 13.72 -8.64 -19.07
CA ALA A 177 12.33 -8.26 -19.36
C ALA A 177 11.53 -9.48 -19.82
N VAL A 178 10.20 -9.39 -19.70
CA VAL A 178 9.24 -10.36 -20.24
C VAL A 178 8.63 -9.74 -21.50
N HIS A 179 8.93 -10.32 -22.64
CA HIS A 179 8.35 -9.95 -23.92
C HIS A 179 7.12 -10.82 -24.22
N HIS A 180 6.32 -10.43 -25.19
CA HIS A 180 5.18 -11.16 -25.73
C HIS A 180 3.99 -11.40 -24.77
N PHE A 181 4.18 -11.50 -23.47
CA PHE A 181 3.09 -11.83 -22.55
C PHE A 181 2.00 -10.73 -22.50
N SER A 182 2.38 -9.44 -22.44
CA SER A 182 1.40 -8.34 -22.49
C SER A 182 0.69 -8.26 -23.85
N GLU A 183 1.40 -8.56 -24.93
CA GLU A 183 0.83 -8.63 -26.28
C GLU A 183 -0.18 -9.78 -26.40
N SER A 184 0.12 -10.94 -25.78
CA SER A 184 -0.81 -12.08 -25.77
C SER A 184 -2.12 -11.73 -25.04
N ILE A 185 -2.04 -10.96 -23.95
CA ILE A 185 -3.21 -10.44 -23.23
C ILE A 185 -3.97 -9.41 -24.11
N ALA A 186 -3.23 -8.48 -24.75
CA ALA A 186 -3.83 -7.42 -25.56
C ALA A 186 -4.63 -7.95 -26.77
N ARG A 187 -4.23 -9.11 -27.35
CA ARG A 187 -4.96 -9.77 -28.45
C ARG A 187 -6.41 -10.09 -28.10
N HIS A 188 -6.74 -10.17 -26.82
CA HIS A 188 -8.10 -10.42 -26.32
C HIS A 188 -8.86 -9.13 -25.96
N GLY A 189 -8.38 -7.96 -26.42
CA GLY A 189 -9.07 -6.69 -26.26
C GLY A 189 -8.73 -5.93 -24.97
N ILE A 190 -7.83 -6.45 -24.13
CA ILE A 190 -7.36 -5.75 -22.93
C ILE A 190 -6.47 -4.57 -23.36
N ARG A 191 -6.79 -3.37 -22.89
CA ARG A 191 -5.99 -2.15 -23.17
C ARG A 191 -4.70 -2.15 -22.38
N VAL A 192 -3.60 -1.98 -23.09
CA VAL A 192 -2.23 -1.85 -22.54
C VAL A 192 -1.73 -0.44 -22.79
N ALA A 193 -0.99 0.11 -21.84
CA ALA A 193 -0.27 1.37 -22.01
C ALA A 193 1.07 1.30 -21.25
N ARG A 194 1.86 2.37 -21.30
CA ARG A 194 3.18 2.40 -20.65
C ARG A 194 3.23 3.40 -19.51
N MET A 195 3.87 2.98 -18.42
CA MET A 195 4.21 3.86 -17.30
C MET A 195 5.70 3.83 -17.01
N LYS A 196 6.14 4.82 -16.25
CA LYS A 196 7.55 4.97 -15.85
C LYS A 196 7.65 5.09 -14.34
N THR A 197 8.66 4.45 -13.78
CA THR A 197 9.14 4.71 -12.42
C THR A 197 10.67 4.83 -12.41
N GLY A 198 11.28 4.95 -11.23
CA GLY A 198 12.74 5.04 -11.12
C GLY A 198 13.23 4.67 -9.73
N THR A 199 14.52 4.49 -9.61
CA THR A 199 15.21 4.18 -8.37
C THR A 199 16.47 5.02 -8.22
N PRO A 200 16.89 5.40 -7.00
CA PRO A 200 18.16 6.10 -6.78
C PRO A 200 19.36 5.15 -6.77
N VAL A 201 20.53 5.74 -6.67
CA VAL A 201 21.80 5.05 -6.48
C VAL A 201 21.85 4.21 -5.20
N ARG A 202 22.68 3.18 -5.21
CA ARG A 202 23.11 2.45 -4.00
C ARG A 202 24.57 2.79 -3.72
N ILE A 203 24.87 3.15 -2.48
CA ILE A 203 26.16 3.69 -2.05
C ILE A 203 26.83 2.71 -1.08
N ASP A 204 28.14 2.58 -1.20
CA ASP A 204 28.96 1.83 -0.24
C ASP A 204 29.09 2.64 1.08
N LYS A 205 28.55 2.11 2.17
CA LYS A 205 28.60 2.69 3.52
C LYS A 205 30.00 3.12 3.95
N ARG A 206 31.04 2.37 3.53
CA ARG A 206 32.45 2.61 3.89
C ARG A 206 33.03 3.86 3.24
N SER A 207 32.34 4.43 2.25
CA SER A 207 32.74 5.63 1.52
C SER A 207 31.94 6.88 1.91
N VAL A 208 31.16 6.80 3.00
CA VAL A 208 30.31 7.88 3.49
C VAL A 208 30.93 8.55 4.69
N HIS A 209 30.90 9.88 4.74
CA HIS A 209 31.34 10.72 5.85
C HIS A 209 30.16 11.04 6.76
N PHE A 210 29.83 10.12 7.68
CA PHE A 210 28.67 10.23 8.56
C PHE A 210 28.74 11.43 9.51
N GLU A 211 29.94 11.92 9.83
CA GLU A 211 30.16 13.13 10.61
C GLU A 211 29.59 14.40 9.96
N GLU A 212 29.33 14.38 8.67
CA GLU A 212 28.72 15.45 7.89
C GLU A 212 27.19 15.28 7.72
N MET A 213 26.58 14.32 8.42
CA MET A 213 25.17 13.99 8.32
C MET A 213 24.47 14.08 9.67
N GLU A 214 23.18 14.33 9.65
CA GLU A 214 22.34 14.24 10.84
C GLU A 214 21.80 12.83 11.00
N GLU A 215 22.08 12.20 12.16
CA GLU A 215 21.57 10.88 12.48
C GLU A 215 20.08 10.92 12.84
N GLN A 216 19.30 10.01 12.25
CA GLN A 216 17.89 9.82 12.56
C GLN A 216 17.66 8.46 13.20
N LEU A 217 17.44 8.46 14.49
CA LEU A 217 17.10 7.28 15.26
C LEU A 217 15.64 6.85 15.04
N GLY A 218 15.39 5.56 15.24
CA GLY A 218 14.04 5.03 15.36
C GLY A 218 13.37 5.43 16.67
N GLU A 219 12.09 5.09 16.81
CA GLU A 219 11.31 5.29 18.03
C GLU A 219 11.40 4.06 18.93
N ASN A 220 11.47 4.28 20.25
CA ASN A 220 11.61 3.19 21.23
C ASN A 220 10.29 2.47 21.51
N ASP A 221 9.16 3.12 21.24
CA ASP A 221 7.83 2.54 21.38
C ASP A 221 7.42 1.85 20.07
N TYR A 222 7.89 0.63 19.90
CA TYR A 222 7.62 -0.13 18.68
C TYR A 222 6.17 -0.61 18.61
N HIS A 223 5.41 -0.05 17.67
CA HIS A 223 4.09 -0.50 17.30
C HIS A 223 4.21 -1.45 16.11
N GLN A 224 4.13 -2.74 16.35
CA GLN A 224 4.18 -3.75 15.30
C GLN A 224 3.05 -3.57 14.28
N PHE A 225 3.29 -3.99 13.04
CA PHE A 225 2.23 -4.02 12.02
C PHE A 225 1.24 -5.14 12.28
N SER A 226 1.70 -6.30 12.71
CA SER A 226 0.79 -7.40 13.01
C SER A 226 0.09 -7.23 14.35
N TYR A 227 -1.22 -7.40 14.35
CA TYR A 227 -2.05 -7.44 15.57
C TYR A 227 -1.91 -8.75 16.33
N PHE A 228 -1.31 -9.77 15.72
CA PHE A 228 -1.24 -11.12 16.26
C PHE A 228 0.19 -11.67 16.17
N GLY A 229 0.52 -12.62 17.01
CA GLY A 229 1.80 -13.31 17.01
C GLY A 229 2.84 -12.71 17.95
N LYS A 230 4.09 -13.11 17.73
CA LYS A 230 5.23 -12.75 18.59
C LYS A 230 5.55 -11.27 18.50
N GLN A 231 5.87 -10.67 19.63
CA GLN A 231 6.49 -9.33 19.63
C GLN A 231 7.99 -9.44 19.31
N HIS A 232 8.44 -8.57 18.44
CA HIS A 232 9.83 -8.48 18.00
C HIS A 232 10.55 -7.32 18.68
N THR A 233 11.84 -7.50 18.95
CA THR A 233 12.74 -6.44 19.37
C THR A 233 13.59 -6.02 18.17
N LEU A 234 13.63 -4.73 17.88
CA LEU A 234 14.35 -4.20 16.74
C LEU A 234 15.78 -3.81 17.08
N PRO A 235 16.74 -3.99 16.16
CA PRO A 235 18.10 -3.48 16.32
C PRO A 235 18.19 -1.96 16.27
N GLN A 236 17.15 -1.25 15.79
CA GLN A 236 17.05 0.22 15.69
C GLN A 236 18.26 0.86 15.00
N LEU A 237 18.61 0.38 13.81
CA LEU A 237 19.65 1.01 13.00
C LEU A 237 19.23 2.41 12.58
N PRO A 238 20.13 3.41 12.69
CA PRO A 238 19.82 4.76 12.27
C PRO A 238 19.74 4.89 10.74
N CYS A 239 18.96 5.88 10.30
CA CYS A 239 19.09 6.50 8.98
C CYS A 239 19.83 7.83 9.15
N TRP A 240 20.32 8.40 8.06
CA TRP A 240 21.02 9.68 8.09
C TRP A 240 20.41 10.64 7.08
N THR A 241 20.46 11.94 7.40
CA THR A 241 19.99 12.99 6.49
C THR A 241 21.14 13.86 6.03
N CYS A 242 21.07 14.25 4.76
CA CYS A 242 21.84 15.32 4.17
C CYS A 242 20.97 16.06 3.14
N ALA A 243 21.57 16.97 2.39
CA ALA A 243 20.85 17.71 1.37
C ALA A 243 21.72 17.98 0.15
N THR A 244 21.09 18.15 -1.00
CA THR A 244 21.75 18.74 -2.18
C THR A 244 22.08 20.21 -1.91
N ASN A 245 22.94 20.79 -2.74
CA ASN A 245 23.33 22.19 -2.67
C ASN A 245 23.37 22.82 -4.09
N ALA A 246 23.64 24.12 -4.14
CA ALA A 246 23.65 24.87 -5.40
C ALA A 246 24.62 24.28 -6.45
N LYS A 247 25.78 23.78 -6.03
CA LYS A 247 26.76 23.17 -6.95
C LYS A 247 26.26 21.84 -7.52
N VAL A 248 25.64 21.01 -6.68
CA VAL A 248 24.94 19.78 -7.14
C VAL A 248 23.87 20.12 -8.17
N HIS A 249 23.06 21.16 -7.90
CA HIS A 249 22.01 21.59 -8.82
C HIS A 249 22.56 22.12 -10.14
N GLU A 250 23.70 22.83 -10.12
CA GLU A 250 24.39 23.29 -11.34
C GLU A 250 24.80 22.11 -12.23
N ILE A 251 25.47 21.11 -11.66
CA ILE A 251 25.91 19.89 -12.36
C ILE A 251 24.72 19.17 -12.97
N LEU A 252 23.68 18.93 -12.17
CA LEU A 252 22.48 18.24 -12.64
C LEU A 252 21.73 19.02 -13.73
N ARG A 253 21.70 20.37 -13.65
CA ARG A 253 21.09 21.21 -14.70
C ARG A 253 21.87 21.14 -16.02
N GLN A 254 23.19 21.10 -15.99
CA GLN A 254 24.02 20.91 -17.18
C GLN A 254 23.74 19.56 -17.83
N GLY A 255 23.45 18.53 -17.06
CA GLY A 255 23.13 17.19 -17.54
C GLY A 255 21.69 16.98 -18.00
N LEU A 256 20.78 17.97 -17.89
CA LEU A 256 19.36 17.78 -18.24
C LEU A 256 19.14 17.39 -19.71
N ALA A 257 19.98 17.88 -20.63
CA ALA A 257 19.89 17.51 -22.04
C ALA A 257 20.21 16.03 -22.31
N ASP A 258 20.96 15.38 -21.41
CA ASP A 258 21.32 13.97 -21.49
C ASP A 258 20.38 13.07 -20.63
N SER A 259 19.43 13.68 -19.92
CA SER A 259 18.42 12.93 -19.15
C SER A 259 17.35 12.35 -20.08
N PRO A 260 17.05 11.04 -19.99
CA PRO A 260 15.99 10.39 -20.77
C PRO A 260 14.62 11.02 -20.60
N LEU A 261 14.39 11.71 -19.47
CA LEU A 261 13.13 12.41 -19.17
C LEU A 261 12.96 13.70 -19.97
N TYR A 262 14.06 14.30 -20.47
CA TYR A 262 14.05 15.61 -21.11
C TYR A 262 14.63 15.60 -22.54
N ASN A 263 15.27 14.50 -22.95
CA ASN A 263 15.82 14.34 -24.31
C ASN A 263 14.84 13.66 -25.29
N GLY A 264 13.62 13.34 -24.85
CA GLY A 264 12.58 12.71 -25.69
C GLY A 264 12.61 11.18 -25.76
N GLN A 265 13.53 10.50 -25.03
CA GLN A 265 13.56 9.04 -24.98
C GLN A 265 12.36 8.47 -24.20
N ILE A 266 12.01 9.07 -23.05
CA ILE A 266 10.87 8.65 -22.22
C ILE A 266 9.70 9.59 -22.49
N ASN A 267 8.61 9.05 -23.02
CA ASN A 267 7.35 9.76 -23.25
C ASN A 267 6.25 9.33 -22.27
N SER A 268 6.47 8.29 -21.48
CA SER A 268 5.51 7.79 -20.48
C SER A 268 5.52 8.65 -19.22
N ILE A 269 4.38 8.70 -18.54
CA ILE A 269 4.18 9.54 -17.34
C ILE A 269 4.78 8.85 -16.12
N GLY A 270 5.58 9.61 -15.38
CA GLY A 270 6.18 9.16 -14.10
C GLY A 270 5.38 9.58 -12.88
N PRO A 271 5.72 9.03 -11.69
CA PRO A 271 4.98 9.30 -10.46
C PRO A 271 5.18 10.73 -9.95
N ARG A 272 4.09 11.44 -9.70
CA ARG A 272 4.07 12.82 -9.18
C ARG A 272 4.73 12.97 -7.81
N TYR A 273 4.54 11.99 -6.93
CA TYR A 273 4.94 12.06 -5.52
C TYR A 273 6.27 11.37 -5.17
N CYS A 274 6.98 10.87 -6.16
CA CYS A 274 8.37 10.44 -6.04
C CYS A 274 9.13 10.89 -7.30
N PRO A 275 9.20 12.21 -7.54
CA PRO A 275 9.89 12.72 -8.71
C PRO A 275 11.38 12.41 -8.62
N SER A 276 12.01 12.21 -9.77
CA SER A 276 13.45 12.15 -9.84
C SER A 276 14.07 13.50 -9.44
N ILE A 277 15.36 13.50 -9.12
CA ILE A 277 16.04 14.75 -8.75
C ILE A 277 15.99 15.77 -9.90
N GLU A 278 16.07 15.32 -11.15
CA GLU A 278 15.91 16.15 -12.34
C GLU A 278 14.54 16.85 -12.37
N THR A 279 13.49 16.09 -12.10
CA THR A 279 12.12 16.63 -12.05
C THR A 279 11.95 17.65 -10.92
N LYS A 280 12.59 17.41 -9.77
CA LYS A 280 12.57 18.39 -8.66
C LYS A 280 13.23 19.71 -9.06
N LEU A 281 14.35 19.65 -9.77
CA LEU A 281 15.07 20.86 -10.22
C LEU A 281 14.27 21.67 -11.24
N VAL A 282 13.52 21.02 -12.10
CA VAL A 282 12.67 21.69 -13.10
C VAL A 282 11.40 22.25 -12.47
N THR A 283 10.77 21.47 -11.57
CA THR A 283 9.51 21.86 -10.91
C THR A 283 9.70 22.94 -9.84
N PHE A 284 10.85 22.92 -9.16
CA PHE A 284 11.18 23.85 -8.06
C PHE A 284 12.51 24.54 -8.30
N PRO A 285 12.65 25.37 -9.37
CA PRO A 285 13.91 25.94 -9.80
C PRO A 285 14.55 26.90 -8.77
N ASP A 286 13.74 27.53 -7.91
CA ASP A 286 14.17 28.50 -6.89
C ASP A 286 14.63 27.83 -5.59
N ARG A 287 14.57 26.50 -5.49
CA ARG A 287 15.05 25.79 -4.31
C ARG A 287 16.55 25.55 -4.38
N ASP A 288 17.28 26.01 -3.37
CA ASP A 288 18.74 25.85 -3.27
C ASP A 288 19.16 24.46 -2.80
N SER A 289 18.23 23.69 -2.20
CA SER A 289 18.52 22.35 -1.68
C SER A 289 17.29 21.44 -1.65
N HIS A 290 17.54 20.14 -1.76
CA HIS A 290 16.53 19.10 -1.57
C HIS A 290 17.03 18.10 -0.50
N PRO A 291 16.17 17.73 0.47
CA PRO A 291 16.55 16.76 1.50
C PRO A 291 16.75 15.36 0.90
N LEU A 292 17.76 14.67 1.41
CA LEU A 292 18.12 13.30 1.08
C LEU A 292 18.19 12.47 2.36
N PHE A 293 17.81 11.19 2.26
CA PHE A 293 17.88 10.24 3.36
C PHE A 293 18.73 9.06 2.93
N LEU A 294 19.77 8.77 3.69
CA LEU A 294 20.61 7.60 3.50
C LEU A 294 20.11 6.50 4.43
N GLU A 295 19.61 5.44 3.86
CA GLU A 295 18.88 4.34 4.53
C GLU A 295 19.66 3.04 4.39
N PRO A 296 19.97 2.29 5.50
CA PRO A 296 20.62 0.98 5.39
C PRO A 296 19.70 -0.04 4.70
N GLU A 297 20.25 -0.84 3.78
CA GLU A 297 19.50 -1.92 3.12
C GLU A 297 19.48 -3.23 3.93
N GLY A 298 20.22 -3.30 5.05
CA GLY A 298 20.23 -4.46 5.94
C GLY A 298 21.28 -4.35 7.04
N THR A 299 21.30 -5.36 7.93
CA THR A 299 22.24 -5.45 9.05
C THR A 299 23.62 -5.94 8.62
N ASP A 300 23.66 -6.81 7.62
CA ASP A 300 24.85 -7.56 7.22
C ASP A 300 25.40 -7.12 5.85
N THR A 301 25.00 -5.91 5.39
CA THR A 301 25.48 -5.33 4.13
C THR A 301 26.03 -3.92 4.33
N ASN A 302 26.95 -3.52 3.45
CA ASN A 302 27.42 -2.12 3.35
C ASN A 302 26.59 -1.31 2.33
N GLU A 303 25.54 -1.87 1.78
CA GLU A 303 24.70 -1.21 0.79
C GLU A 303 23.75 -0.21 1.47
N MET A 304 23.78 1.04 1.00
CA MET A 304 22.92 2.12 1.48
C MET A 304 22.06 2.66 0.33
N TYR A 305 20.80 2.88 0.60
CA TYR A 305 19.82 3.47 -0.32
C TYR A 305 19.77 4.98 -0.13
N LEU A 306 19.99 5.77 -1.19
CA LEU A 306 19.91 7.23 -1.13
C LEU A 306 18.53 7.74 -1.52
N ASN A 307 17.61 7.74 -0.59
CA ASN A 307 16.24 8.22 -0.82
C ASN A 307 16.23 9.71 -1.14
N GLY A 308 15.46 10.10 -2.17
CA GLY A 308 15.34 11.48 -2.63
C GLY A 308 16.25 11.84 -3.80
N PHE A 309 17.23 10.99 -4.15
CA PHE A 309 18.14 11.14 -5.28
C PHE A 309 17.88 10.12 -6.41
N SER A 310 16.61 9.83 -6.70
CA SER A 310 16.27 9.03 -7.89
C SER A 310 16.69 9.81 -9.13
N SER A 311 17.45 9.18 -10.01
CA SER A 311 17.97 9.82 -11.23
C SER A 311 18.08 8.82 -12.36
N SER A 312 17.91 9.31 -13.58
CA SER A 312 18.19 8.57 -14.82
C SER A 312 19.28 9.23 -15.67
N MET A 313 19.95 10.22 -15.14
CA MET A 313 21.09 10.87 -15.81
C MET A 313 22.23 9.90 -16.09
N PRO A 314 23.16 10.25 -17.01
CA PRO A 314 24.40 9.50 -17.21
C PRO A 314 25.12 9.21 -15.90
N TRP A 315 25.82 8.09 -15.84
CA TRP A 315 26.52 7.62 -14.64
C TRP A 315 27.52 8.64 -14.08
N ASP A 316 28.32 9.25 -14.96
CA ASP A 316 29.33 10.26 -14.63
C ASP A 316 28.69 11.50 -13.99
N ILE A 317 27.58 11.96 -14.50
CA ILE A 317 26.83 13.09 -13.92
C ILE A 317 26.26 12.73 -12.54
N GLN A 318 25.71 11.51 -12.40
CA GLN A 318 25.23 11.04 -11.08
C GLN A 318 26.36 11.03 -10.07
N LEU A 319 27.53 10.48 -10.43
CA LEU A 319 28.69 10.37 -9.54
C LEU A 319 29.26 11.76 -9.21
N GLU A 320 29.44 12.63 -10.20
CA GLU A 320 29.95 13.99 -10.02
C GLU A 320 29.03 14.79 -9.08
N ALA A 321 27.72 14.72 -9.29
CA ALA A 321 26.74 15.39 -8.43
C ALA A 321 26.83 14.89 -6.98
N LEU A 322 26.98 13.59 -6.75
CA LEU A 322 27.14 13.01 -5.42
C LEU A 322 28.42 13.50 -4.73
N HIS A 323 29.54 13.56 -5.45
CA HIS A 323 30.82 14.01 -4.90
C HIS A 323 30.82 15.49 -4.48
N HIS A 324 29.83 16.28 -4.90
CA HIS A 324 29.65 17.66 -4.43
C HIS A 324 28.70 17.79 -3.22
N ILE A 325 28.21 16.66 -2.66
CA ILE A 325 27.56 16.62 -1.35
C ILE A 325 28.64 16.31 -0.30
N PRO A 326 28.87 17.16 0.71
CA PRO A 326 29.98 16.98 1.68
C PRO A 326 30.10 15.57 2.24
N ALA A 327 29.02 15.01 2.71
CA ALA A 327 28.97 13.65 3.26
C ALA A 327 29.28 12.53 2.24
N LEU A 328 29.15 12.81 0.94
CA LEU A 328 29.27 11.85 -0.15
C LEU A 328 30.44 12.16 -1.10
N ARG A 329 31.39 13.01 -0.70
CA ARG A 329 32.52 13.45 -1.53
C ARG A 329 33.42 12.32 -2.03
N ASP A 330 33.47 11.20 -1.32
CA ASP A 330 34.24 10.01 -1.69
C ASP A 330 33.32 8.81 -2.01
N ALA A 331 32.03 9.05 -2.24
CA ALA A 331 31.02 8.00 -2.41
C ALA A 331 31.35 7.05 -3.55
N LYS A 332 31.28 5.75 -3.26
CA LYS A 332 31.34 4.66 -4.23
C LYS A 332 29.96 4.12 -4.48
N ILE A 333 29.59 4.02 -5.76
CA ILE A 333 28.28 3.53 -6.19
C ILE A 333 28.38 2.02 -6.41
N TYR A 334 27.54 1.24 -5.75
CA TYR A 334 27.31 -0.17 -6.07
C TYR A 334 26.39 -0.34 -7.28
N ARG A 335 25.33 0.47 -7.35
CA ARG A 335 24.36 0.47 -8.45
C ARG A 335 23.93 1.89 -8.78
N PRO A 336 23.85 2.28 -10.07
CA PRO A 336 23.36 3.60 -10.47
C PRO A 336 21.87 3.75 -10.21
N GLY A 337 21.40 4.98 -10.17
CA GLY A 337 20.01 5.32 -10.39
C GLY A 337 19.62 5.08 -11.86
N TYR A 338 18.38 4.69 -12.08
CA TYR A 338 17.82 4.52 -13.41
C TYR A 338 16.31 4.80 -13.43
N ALA A 339 15.81 5.16 -14.60
CA ALA A 339 14.38 5.11 -14.89
C ALA A 339 14.04 3.78 -15.55
N ILE A 340 12.82 3.30 -15.35
CA ILE A 340 12.29 2.10 -16.02
C ILE A 340 10.91 2.37 -16.57
N GLU A 341 10.70 2.07 -17.84
CA GLU A 341 9.39 2.01 -18.50
C GLU A 341 8.92 0.56 -18.57
N TYR A 342 7.62 0.35 -18.43
CA TYR A 342 7.00 -0.97 -18.43
C TYR A 342 5.54 -0.90 -18.85
N ASP A 343 4.98 -2.00 -19.30
CA ASP A 343 3.57 -2.10 -19.66
C ASP A 343 2.68 -2.21 -18.40
N PHE A 344 1.54 -1.52 -18.44
CA PHE A 344 0.46 -1.66 -17.48
C PHE A 344 -0.87 -1.79 -18.19
N PHE A 345 -1.88 -2.32 -17.50
CA PHE A 345 -3.23 -2.47 -18.02
C PHE A 345 -4.14 -1.43 -17.38
N ASP A 346 -4.97 -0.77 -18.21
CA ASP A 346 -5.92 0.24 -17.72
C ASP A 346 -6.88 -0.40 -16.68
N PRO A 347 -6.83 0.00 -15.38
CA PRO A 347 -7.59 -0.65 -14.33
C PRO A 347 -9.10 -0.42 -14.42
N THR A 348 -9.58 0.52 -15.26
CA THR A 348 -11.01 0.71 -15.51
C THR A 348 -11.66 -0.47 -16.23
N GLN A 349 -10.84 -1.38 -16.78
CA GLN A 349 -11.26 -2.65 -17.38
C GLN A 349 -11.55 -3.75 -16.35
N LEU A 350 -11.33 -3.46 -15.08
CA LEU A 350 -11.53 -4.41 -13.99
C LEU A 350 -12.81 -4.12 -13.22
N LYS A 351 -13.39 -5.20 -12.70
CA LYS A 351 -14.43 -5.14 -11.65
C LYS A 351 -13.79 -4.76 -10.32
N HIS A 352 -14.56 -4.40 -9.30
CA HIS A 352 -14.05 -4.17 -7.94
C HIS A 352 -13.43 -5.42 -7.29
N SER A 353 -13.71 -6.60 -7.83
CA SER A 353 -13.04 -7.87 -7.47
C SER A 353 -11.63 -7.99 -8.06
N LEU A 354 -11.19 -7.04 -8.88
CA LEU A 354 -9.98 -7.04 -9.72
C LEU A 354 -10.01 -8.08 -10.85
N GLU A 355 -11.15 -8.70 -11.11
CA GLU A 355 -11.39 -9.53 -12.29
C GLU A 355 -11.57 -8.68 -13.54
N SER A 356 -11.06 -9.14 -14.67
CA SER A 356 -11.30 -8.52 -15.98
C SER A 356 -12.78 -8.50 -16.33
N LYS A 357 -13.26 -7.39 -16.90
CA LYS A 357 -14.61 -7.29 -17.49
C LYS A 357 -14.74 -8.05 -18.82
N LEU A 358 -13.61 -8.39 -19.46
CA LEU A 358 -13.57 -8.99 -20.81
C LEU A 358 -13.23 -10.48 -20.81
N ILE A 359 -12.44 -10.95 -19.83
CA ILE A 359 -11.97 -12.34 -19.75
C ILE A 359 -12.33 -12.89 -18.38
N GLU A 360 -13.23 -13.86 -18.35
CA GLU A 360 -13.67 -14.53 -17.14
C GLU A 360 -12.51 -15.30 -16.47
N GLY A 361 -12.36 -15.16 -15.15
CA GLY A 361 -11.33 -15.79 -14.36
C GLY A 361 -9.94 -15.18 -14.47
N LEU A 362 -9.76 -14.07 -15.21
CA LEU A 362 -8.51 -13.33 -15.31
C LEU A 362 -8.52 -12.13 -14.37
N PHE A 363 -7.53 -12.06 -13.47
CA PHE A 363 -7.36 -11.00 -12.47
C PHE A 363 -6.05 -10.26 -12.67
N PHE A 364 -6.01 -8.99 -12.25
CA PHE A 364 -4.79 -8.17 -12.27
C PHE A 364 -4.58 -7.52 -10.92
N ALA A 365 -3.33 -7.50 -10.43
CA ALA A 365 -3.01 -6.86 -9.16
C ALA A 365 -1.61 -6.24 -9.13
N GLY A 366 -1.47 -5.15 -8.39
CA GLY A 366 -0.20 -4.48 -8.16
C GLY A 366 0.15 -3.47 -9.25
N GLN A 367 1.44 -3.39 -9.58
CA GLN A 367 1.97 -2.36 -10.45
C GLN A 367 1.44 -2.42 -11.89
N VAL A 368 1.04 -3.59 -12.35
CA VAL A 368 0.39 -3.79 -13.66
C VAL A 368 -0.96 -3.08 -13.78
N ASN A 369 -1.57 -2.63 -12.66
CA ASN A 369 -2.76 -1.79 -12.61
C ASN A 369 -2.42 -0.28 -12.52
N GLY A 370 -1.16 0.10 -12.78
CA GLY A 370 -0.72 1.50 -12.74
C GLY A 370 -0.49 2.06 -11.34
N THR A 371 -0.27 1.22 -10.32
CA THR A 371 0.11 1.67 -8.97
C THR A 371 1.62 1.65 -8.77
N THR A 372 2.13 2.46 -7.82
CA THR A 372 3.52 2.39 -7.35
C THR A 372 3.57 2.33 -5.82
N GLY A 373 4.00 1.20 -5.29
CA GLY A 373 4.18 0.95 -3.85
C GLY A 373 3.95 -0.51 -3.51
N TYR A 374 4.73 -1.02 -2.57
CA TYR A 374 4.67 -2.41 -2.12
C TYR A 374 3.34 -2.73 -1.45
N GLU A 375 2.86 -1.79 -0.65
CA GLU A 375 1.64 -1.91 0.14
C GLU A 375 0.39 -1.90 -0.74
N GLU A 376 0.36 -0.99 -1.75
CA GLU A 376 -0.70 -0.96 -2.74
C GLU A 376 -0.74 -2.24 -3.57
N ALA A 377 0.45 -2.78 -3.90
CA ALA A 377 0.55 -4.04 -4.64
C ALA A 377 0.07 -5.22 -3.78
N ALA A 378 0.51 -5.30 -2.52
CA ALA A 378 0.12 -6.34 -1.58
C ALA A 378 -1.39 -6.34 -1.29
N GLY A 379 -1.98 -5.16 -1.04
CA GLY A 379 -3.42 -5.02 -0.81
C GLY A 379 -4.27 -5.49 -2.00
N GLN A 380 -3.86 -5.11 -3.23
CA GLN A 380 -4.51 -5.60 -4.44
C GLN A 380 -4.32 -7.11 -4.62
N GLY A 381 -3.10 -7.61 -4.37
CA GLY A 381 -2.77 -9.03 -4.46
C GLY A 381 -3.66 -9.87 -3.54
N LEU A 382 -3.78 -9.45 -2.28
CA LEU A 382 -4.65 -10.12 -1.30
C LEU A 382 -6.10 -10.23 -1.81
N VAL A 383 -6.69 -9.13 -2.28
CA VAL A 383 -8.06 -9.10 -2.79
C VAL A 383 -8.21 -9.94 -4.05
N ALA A 384 -7.26 -9.86 -4.99
CA ALA A 384 -7.28 -10.66 -6.22
C ALA A 384 -7.16 -12.16 -5.93
N GLY A 385 -6.30 -12.56 -4.98
CA GLY A 385 -6.13 -13.95 -4.56
C GLY A 385 -7.39 -14.54 -3.92
N ILE A 386 -8.03 -13.79 -3.01
CA ILE A 386 -9.33 -14.16 -2.43
C ILE A 386 -10.36 -14.36 -3.54
N ASN A 387 -10.47 -13.41 -4.47
CA ASN A 387 -11.48 -13.45 -5.52
C ASN A 387 -11.20 -14.53 -6.56
N ALA A 388 -9.95 -14.82 -6.87
CA ALA A 388 -9.59 -15.95 -7.73
C ALA A 388 -10.02 -17.30 -7.10
N ALA A 389 -9.83 -17.47 -5.80
CA ALA A 389 -10.29 -18.66 -5.08
C ALA A 389 -11.83 -18.73 -5.01
N ASN A 390 -12.50 -17.60 -4.70
CA ASN A 390 -13.95 -17.51 -4.69
C ASN A 390 -14.54 -17.86 -6.07
N PHE A 391 -13.92 -17.35 -7.14
CA PHE A 391 -14.31 -17.69 -8.52
C PHE A 391 -14.26 -19.20 -8.76
N CYS A 392 -13.16 -19.86 -8.35
CA CYS A 392 -13.00 -21.30 -8.49
C CYS A 392 -14.03 -22.10 -7.66
N ALA A 393 -14.45 -21.57 -6.53
CA ALA A 393 -15.46 -22.16 -5.65
C ALA A 393 -16.91 -21.79 -6.02
N ASN A 394 -17.12 -20.98 -7.06
CA ASN A 394 -18.43 -20.38 -7.42
C ASN A 394 -19.08 -19.62 -6.24
N SER A 395 -18.26 -18.95 -5.45
CA SER A 395 -18.67 -18.11 -4.33
C SER A 395 -18.80 -16.65 -4.75
N GLU A 396 -19.55 -15.85 -3.95
CA GLU A 396 -19.70 -14.42 -4.21
C GLU A 396 -18.35 -13.68 -4.15
N PRO A 397 -18.16 -12.67 -5.01
CA PRO A 397 -16.96 -11.85 -4.98
C PRO A 397 -16.79 -11.10 -3.66
N PHE A 398 -15.57 -11.08 -3.13
CA PHE A 398 -15.18 -10.26 -2.01
C PHE A 398 -14.83 -8.84 -2.48
N VAL A 399 -15.63 -7.86 -2.09
CA VAL A 399 -15.43 -6.44 -2.43
C VAL A 399 -15.36 -5.63 -1.14
N MET A 400 -14.32 -4.80 -1.02
CA MET A 400 -14.13 -3.89 0.11
C MET A 400 -14.63 -2.50 -0.26
N LYS A 401 -15.42 -1.90 0.65
CA LYS A 401 -15.98 -0.55 0.45
C LYS A 401 -15.00 0.54 0.91
N ARG A 402 -15.19 1.75 0.39
CA ARG A 402 -14.38 2.94 0.71
C ARG A 402 -14.45 3.37 2.18
N ASP A 403 -15.52 3.07 2.87
CA ASP A 403 -15.72 3.36 4.30
C ASP A 403 -15.28 2.20 5.21
N GLU A 404 -14.80 1.10 4.63
CA GLU A 404 -14.32 -0.07 5.36
C GLU A 404 -12.79 -0.18 5.40
N SER A 405 -12.11 0.30 4.34
CA SER A 405 -10.66 0.13 4.24
C SER A 405 -10.00 1.09 3.24
N TYR A 406 -8.73 1.37 3.45
CA TYR A 406 -7.86 2.01 2.45
C TYR A 406 -7.66 1.13 1.22
N ILE A 407 -7.68 -0.20 1.37
CA ILE A 407 -7.67 -1.14 0.24
C ILE A 407 -8.92 -0.95 -0.61
N GLY A 408 -10.09 -0.76 0.00
CA GLY A 408 -11.33 -0.45 -0.72
C GLY A 408 -11.26 0.89 -1.45
N VAL A 409 -10.72 1.93 -0.81
CA VAL A 409 -10.47 3.24 -1.47
C VAL A 409 -9.54 3.08 -2.67
N LEU A 410 -8.45 2.33 -2.51
CA LEU A 410 -7.48 2.06 -3.58
C LEU A 410 -8.12 1.40 -4.79
N ILE A 411 -8.84 0.31 -4.58
CA ILE A 411 -9.45 -0.48 -5.66
C ILE A 411 -10.56 0.32 -6.36
N ASP A 412 -11.39 1.01 -5.59
CA ASP A 412 -12.43 1.87 -6.16
C ASP A 412 -11.84 3.01 -6.99
N ASP A 413 -10.81 3.71 -6.50
CA ASP A 413 -10.14 4.76 -7.28
C ASP A 413 -9.57 4.22 -8.60
N LEU A 414 -8.93 3.04 -8.58
CA LEU A 414 -8.36 2.42 -9.78
C LEU A 414 -9.44 2.06 -10.80
N THR A 415 -10.49 1.37 -10.37
CA THR A 415 -11.50 0.78 -11.27
C THR A 415 -12.52 1.79 -11.78
N THR A 416 -12.74 2.89 -11.03
CA THR A 416 -13.71 3.94 -11.40
C THR A 416 -13.05 5.16 -12.04
N LYS A 417 -11.94 5.65 -11.47
CA LYS A 417 -11.26 6.87 -11.96
C LYS A 417 -10.18 6.57 -12.99
N GLY A 418 -9.62 5.35 -12.95
CA GLY A 418 -8.44 5.02 -13.73
C GLY A 418 -7.19 5.73 -13.22
N VAL A 419 -6.13 5.69 -14.03
CA VAL A 419 -4.83 6.27 -13.71
C VAL A 419 -4.27 7.04 -14.90
N ASP A 420 -4.02 8.33 -14.69
CA ASP A 420 -3.32 9.18 -15.66
C ASP A 420 -1.82 9.25 -15.35
N GLU A 421 -1.44 8.97 -14.11
CA GLU A 421 -0.07 8.89 -13.58
C GLU A 421 0.01 7.70 -12.61
N PRO A 422 1.22 7.16 -12.31
CA PRO A 422 1.35 6.08 -11.33
C PRO A 422 0.67 6.42 -10.00
N TYR A 423 -0.37 5.65 -9.66
CA TYR A 423 -1.20 5.89 -8.48
C TYR A 423 -0.41 5.61 -7.19
N ARG A 424 -0.59 6.47 -6.20
CA ARG A 424 -0.15 6.28 -4.81
C ARG A 424 -1.28 6.59 -3.85
N MET A 425 -1.35 5.80 -2.78
CA MET A 425 -2.29 6.05 -1.70
C MET A 425 -1.80 7.18 -0.78
N PHE A 426 -2.72 8.06 -0.43
CA PHE A 426 -2.58 9.12 0.58
C PHE A 426 -3.81 9.20 1.45
N THR A 427 -3.64 9.72 2.67
CA THR A 427 -4.77 9.91 3.58
C THR A 427 -5.83 10.87 3.05
N SER A 428 -5.45 11.79 2.14
CA SER A 428 -6.39 12.71 1.48
C SER A 428 -7.34 12.05 0.48
N ARG A 429 -7.04 10.82 0.03
CA ARG A 429 -7.91 10.06 -0.88
C ARG A 429 -9.08 9.38 -0.16
N ALA A 430 -8.95 9.18 1.16
CA ALA A 430 -9.98 8.56 1.99
C ALA A 430 -10.87 9.64 2.61
N GLU A 431 -12.14 9.64 2.25
CA GLU A 431 -13.17 10.56 2.78
C GLU A 431 -13.46 10.24 4.25
N TYR A 432 -13.44 8.95 4.61
CA TYR A 432 -13.81 8.44 5.94
C TYR A 432 -12.58 8.06 6.78
N ARG A 433 -11.50 8.84 6.72
CA ARG A 433 -10.22 8.49 7.35
C ARG A 433 -10.29 8.30 8.88
N ILE A 434 -11.28 8.89 9.56
CA ILE A 434 -11.51 8.67 11.00
C ILE A 434 -12.04 7.25 11.24
N LEU A 435 -12.80 6.69 10.30
CA LEU A 435 -13.24 5.30 10.35
C LEU A 435 -12.15 4.30 9.93
N LEU A 436 -11.11 4.77 9.22
CA LEU A 436 -10.07 3.94 8.61
C LEU A 436 -8.71 4.03 9.34
N ARG A 437 -8.75 4.24 10.67
CA ARG A 437 -7.51 4.36 11.44
C ARG A 437 -6.71 3.05 11.43
N GLN A 438 -5.38 3.20 11.57
CA GLN A 438 -4.47 2.05 11.63
C GLN A 438 -4.62 1.24 12.93
N ASP A 439 -5.09 1.87 14.02
CA ASP A 439 -5.24 1.24 15.33
C ASP A 439 -6.45 0.30 15.43
N ASP A 440 -7.42 0.41 14.51
CA ASP A 440 -8.67 -0.37 14.55
C ASP A 440 -8.93 -1.21 13.28
N ALA A 441 -7.92 -1.46 12.45
CA ALA A 441 -8.12 -2.27 11.25
C ALA A 441 -8.55 -3.72 11.60
N ASP A 442 -8.07 -4.26 12.72
CA ASP A 442 -8.51 -5.56 13.24
C ASP A 442 -10.00 -5.58 13.62
N ALA A 443 -10.50 -4.48 14.20
CA ALA A 443 -11.91 -4.33 14.53
C ALA A 443 -12.83 -4.31 13.31
N ARG A 444 -12.33 -3.84 12.16
CA ARG A 444 -13.08 -3.76 10.91
C ARG A 444 -13.01 -5.04 10.08
N LEU A 445 -11.86 -5.75 10.12
CA LEU A 445 -11.51 -6.71 9.08
C LEU A 445 -11.19 -8.13 9.59
N THR A 446 -10.80 -8.35 10.87
CA THR A 446 -10.37 -9.69 11.33
C THR A 446 -11.50 -10.70 11.28
N GLU A 447 -12.72 -10.32 11.64
CA GLU A 447 -13.88 -11.20 11.54
C GLU A 447 -14.16 -11.60 10.07
N LYS A 448 -14.06 -10.65 9.14
CA LYS A 448 -14.18 -10.94 7.69
C LYS A 448 -13.08 -11.89 7.22
N GLY A 449 -11.82 -11.65 7.62
CA GLY A 449 -10.70 -12.52 7.29
C GLY A 449 -10.88 -13.94 7.83
N TYR A 450 -11.46 -14.09 9.02
CA TYR A 450 -11.78 -15.40 9.60
C TYR A 450 -12.85 -16.14 8.79
N HIS A 451 -13.94 -15.47 8.43
CA HIS A 451 -15.00 -16.07 7.62
C HIS A 451 -14.57 -16.42 6.19
N LEU A 452 -13.58 -15.72 5.65
CA LEU A 452 -12.94 -16.05 4.38
C LEU A 452 -11.95 -17.22 4.47
N GLY A 453 -11.62 -17.69 5.68
CA GLY A 453 -10.62 -18.74 5.89
C GLY A 453 -9.16 -18.25 5.88
N LEU A 454 -8.91 -16.94 5.82
CA LEU A 454 -7.58 -16.33 5.82
C LEU A 454 -7.01 -16.17 7.22
N ALA A 455 -7.76 -15.53 8.11
CA ALA A 455 -7.36 -15.35 9.50
C ALA A 455 -7.58 -16.65 10.26
N SER A 456 -6.55 -17.11 11.00
CA SER A 456 -6.64 -18.31 11.83
C SER A 456 -7.62 -18.16 12.98
N ARG A 457 -8.13 -19.29 13.51
CA ARG A 457 -8.96 -19.31 14.70
C ARG A 457 -8.29 -18.62 15.90
N ALA A 458 -7.00 -18.84 16.08
CA ALA A 458 -6.23 -18.22 17.16
C ALA A 458 -6.16 -16.68 17.02
N ARG A 459 -6.02 -16.16 15.78
CA ARG A 459 -6.07 -14.72 15.51
C ARG A 459 -7.45 -14.14 15.83
N TYR A 460 -8.52 -14.81 15.42
CA TYR A 460 -9.89 -14.39 15.71
C TYR A 460 -10.20 -14.40 17.21
N ASP A 461 -9.80 -15.45 17.93
CA ASP A 461 -9.97 -15.54 19.39
C ASP A 461 -9.19 -14.43 20.13
N TRP A 462 -7.97 -14.11 19.65
CA TRP A 462 -7.21 -12.98 20.16
C TRP A 462 -7.93 -11.64 19.91
N TRP A 463 -8.50 -11.45 18.74
CA TRP A 463 -9.30 -10.25 18.44
C TRP A 463 -10.49 -10.13 19.39
N LEU A 464 -11.20 -11.20 19.65
CA LEU A 464 -12.33 -11.18 20.60
C LEU A 464 -11.89 -10.79 22.02
N GLN A 465 -10.75 -11.31 22.50
CA GLN A 465 -10.17 -10.92 23.78
C GLN A 465 -9.78 -9.44 23.81
N LYS A 466 -9.09 -8.96 22.77
CA LYS A 466 -8.72 -7.54 22.63
C LYS A 466 -9.95 -6.64 22.67
N LYS A 467 -10.99 -6.99 21.93
CA LYS A 467 -12.27 -6.27 21.91
C LYS A 467 -12.89 -6.18 23.31
N GLU A 468 -12.95 -7.28 24.04
CA GLU A 468 -13.47 -7.33 25.41
C GLU A 468 -12.67 -6.41 26.35
N HIS A 469 -11.34 -6.42 26.25
CA HIS A 469 -10.48 -5.55 27.06
C HIS A 469 -10.67 -4.07 26.74
N ILE A 470 -10.78 -3.70 25.46
CA ILE A 470 -11.08 -2.32 25.05
C ILE A 470 -12.41 -1.85 25.63
N GLU A 471 -13.48 -2.65 25.49
CA GLU A 471 -14.80 -2.32 26.03
C GLU A 471 -14.77 -2.21 27.56
N ARG A 472 -14.04 -3.09 28.26
CA ARG A 472 -13.88 -3.01 29.71
C ARG A 472 -13.22 -1.70 30.15
N ILE A 473 -12.16 -1.25 29.48
CA ILE A 473 -11.50 0.03 29.80
C ILE A 473 -12.45 1.20 29.55
N ILE A 474 -13.17 1.20 28.42
CA ILE A 474 -14.15 2.25 28.09
C ILE A 474 -15.26 2.29 29.15
N ASN A 475 -15.85 1.15 29.50
CA ASN A 475 -16.91 1.05 30.53
C ASN A 475 -16.41 1.52 31.89
N PHE A 476 -15.18 1.16 32.26
CA PHE A 476 -14.55 1.67 33.48
C PHE A 476 -14.49 3.19 33.49
N CYS A 477 -14.04 3.81 32.40
CA CYS A 477 -13.96 5.27 32.28
C CYS A 477 -15.35 5.95 32.28
N GLU A 478 -16.37 5.32 31.72
CA GLU A 478 -17.74 5.83 31.71
C GLU A 478 -18.44 5.74 33.07
N GLN A 479 -18.08 4.74 33.91
CA GLN A 479 -18.66 4.51 35.24
C GLN A 479 -17.90 5.23 36.35
N THR A 480 -16.60 5.46 36.17
CA THR A 480 -15.73 6.10 37.17
C THR A 480 -15.92 7.60 37.18
N THR A 481 -16.06 8.19 38.36
CA THR A 481 -16.09 9.65 38.59
C THR A 481 -14.81 10.10 39.28
N VAL A 482 -14.35 11.30 38.91
CA VAL A 482 -13.13 11.92 39.42
C VAL A 482 -13.47 13.25 40.07
N ARG A 483 -12.91 13.49 41.26
CA ARG A 483 -13.11 14.71 42.03
C ARG A 483 -12.02 15.76 41.68
N PRO A 484 -12.33 17.05 41.89
CA PRO A 484 -11.36 18.13 41.65
C PRO A 484 -10.01 17.95 42.34
N GLU A 485 -10.03 17.45 43.60
CA GLU A 485 -8.84 17.28 44.42
C GLU A 485 -7.88 16.22 43.88
N GLU A 486 -8.42 15.24 43.12
CA GLU A 486 -7.64 14.12 42.55
C GLU A 486 -6.85 14.52 41.29
N ILE A 487 -7.33 15.54 40.55
CA ILE A 487 -6.85 15.75 39.17
C ILE A 487 -6.50 17.21 38.82
N ASN A 488 -7.02 18.23 39.55
CA ASN A 488 -6.85 19.64 39.14
C ASN A 488 -5.39 20.07 39.02
N ASN A 489 -4.50 19.57 39.82
CA ASN A 489 -3.06 19.85 39.70
C ASN A 489 -2.52 19.38 38.32
N LEU A 490 -2.94 18.19 37.85
CA LEU A 490 -2.58 17.73 36.49
C LEU A 490 -3.20 18.62 35.43
N LEU A 491 -4.50 18.98 35.57
CA LEU A 491 -5.22 19.81 34.59
C LEU A 491 -4.56 21.16 34.39
N GLU A 492 -4.10 21.80 35.47
CA GLU A 492 -3.36 23.06 35.44
C GLU A 492 -1.99 22.87 34.76
N THR A 493 -1.27 21.79 35.09
CA THR A 493 0.04 21.48 34.52
C THR A 493 -0.02 21.28 33.01
N VAL A 494 -1.06 20.62 32.49
CA VAL A 494 -1.24 20.37 31.05
C VAL A 494 -1.99 21.50 30.32
N GLY A 495 -2.31 22.59 31.02
CA GLY A 495 -2.94 23.79 30.44
C GLY A 495 -4.41 23.60 30.04
N THR A 496 -5.18 22.78 30.78
CA THR A 496 -6.63 22.64 30.58
C THR A 496 -7.43 23.13 31.78
N SER A 497 -8.69 23.46 31.58
CA SER A 497 -9.56 24.04 32.64
C SER A 497 -9.72 23.09 33.82
N PRO A 498 -9.51 23.54 35.08
CA PRO A 498 -9.74 22.73 36.27
C PRO A 498 -11.22 22.37 36.44
N LEU A 499 -11.47 21.28 37.14
CA LEU A 499 -12.80 20.84 37.48
C LEU A 499 -13.38 21.72 38.60
N ARG A 500 -14.67 22.04 38.49
CA ARG A 500 -15.47 22.72 39.54
C ARG A 500 -16.29 21.75 40.39
N GLY A 501 -16.45 20.53 39.93
CA GLY A 501 -17.21 19.47 40.57
C GLY A 501 -16.81 18.12 40.04
N THR A 502 -17.37 17.05 40.64
CA THR A 502 -17.14 15.67 40.20
C THR A 502 -17.58 15.48 38.75
N THR A 503 -16.71 14.86 37.91
CA THR A 503 -17.00 14.56 36.50
C THR A 503 -16.67 13.11 36.17
N ARG A 504 -17.18 12.58 35.08
CA ARG A 504 -16.84 11.25 34.61
C ARG A 504 -15.42 11.22 34.02
N LEU A 505 -14.69 10.14 34.27
CA LEU A 505 -13.35 9.97 33.72
C LEU A 505 -13.37 10.00 32.18
N SER A 506 -14.43 9.48 31.54
CA SER A 506 -14.61 9.52 30.08
C SER A 506 -14.63 10.96 29.50
N GLU A 507 -15.14 11.93 30.24
CA GLU A 507 -15.15 13.34 29.83
C GLU A 507 -13.74 13.96 29.92
N LEU A 508 -12.93 13.51 30.87
CA LEU A 508 -11.53 13.92 30.98
C LEU A 508 -10.69 13.32 29.84
N VAL A 509 -10.84 12.04 29.56
CA VAL A 509 -10.14 11.36 28.44
C VAL A 509 -10.46 12.04 27.11
N ALA A 510 -11.68 12.56 26.92
CA ALA A 510 -12.06 13.28 25.70
C ALA A 510 -11.32 14.61 25.50
N ARG A 511 -10.67 15.18 26.52
CA ARG A 511 -9.91 16.43 26.40
C ARG A 511 -8.60 16.22 25.64
N PRO A 512 -8.26 17.06 24.66
CA PRO A 512 -7.04 16.89 23.83
C PRO A 512 -5.72 16.84 24.61
N GLN A 513 -5.64 17.57 25.75
CA GLN A 513 -4.44 17.66 26.57
C GLN A 513 -4.20 16.46 27.48
N LEU A 514 -5.21 15.61 27.64
CA LEU A 514 -5.15 14.45 28.51
C LEU A 514 -5.00 13.16 27.70
N ASN A 515 -4.30 12.19 28.25
CA ASN A 515 -4.16 10.85 27.72
C ASN A 515 -4.10 9.83 28.85
N PHE A 516 -4.22 8.54 28.54
CA PHE A 516 -4.17 7.50 29.56
C PHE A 516 -2.85 7.47 30.31
N GLN A 517 -1.75 7.86 29.72
CA GLN A 517 -0.44 7.90 30.36
C GLN A 517 -0.46 8.92 31.52
N ASN A 518 -0.78 10.19 31.22
CA ASN A 518 -0.76 11.24 32.26
C ASN A 518 -1.89 11.10 33.28
N LEU A 519 -3.05 10.56 32.87
CA LEU A 519 -4.15 10.26 33.79
C LEU A 519 -3.80 9.11 34.76
N SER A 520 -3.14 8.06 34.30
CA SER A 520 -2.73 6.91 35.11
C SER A 520 -1.71 7.25 36.18
N GLU A 521 -0.91 8.31 35.99
CA GLU A 521 0.02 8.80 37.01
C GLU A 521 -0.69 9.38 38.23
N LYS A 522 -1.92 9.88 38.06
CA LYS A 522 -2.74 10.48 39.12
C LYS A 522 -3.88 9.58 39.59
N LEU A 523 -4.29 8.65 38.76
CA LEU A 523 -5.43 7.77 39.02
C LEU A 523 -4.98 6.29 39.01
N PRO A 524 -4.57 5.74 40.19
CA PRO A 524 -4.11 4.34 40.29
C PRO A 524 -5.13 3.34 39.78
N SER A 525 -6.42 3.60 39.98
CA SER A 525 -7.50 2.73 39.53
C SER A 525 -7.57 2.62 37.98
N LEU A 526 -7.23 3.68 37.24
CA LEU A 526 -7.14 3.62 35.79
C LEU A 526 -5.92 2.78 35.36
N LYS A 527 -4.79 2.95 36.04
CA LYS A 527 -3.59 2.15 35.80
C LYS A 527 -3.85 0.65 36.01
N GLU A 528 -4.57 0.29 37.08
CA GLU A 528 -4.97 -1.09 37.37
C GLU A 528 -5.93 -1.62 36.29
N ALA A 529 -6.93 -0.83 35.88
CA ALA A 529 -7.89 -1.24 34.86
C ALA A 529 -7.20 -1.52 33.51
N ILE A 530 -6.19 -0.73 33.13
CA ILE A 530 -5.37 -0.94 31.92
C ILE A 530 -4.49 -2.18 32.09
N ALA A 531 -3.82 -2.35 33.23
CA ALA A 531 -2.89 -3.46 33.51
C ALA A 531 -3.55 -4.85 33.51
N LEU A 532 -4.87 -4.93 33.63
CA LEU A 532 -5.61 -6.18 33.52
C LEU A 532 -5.60 -6.79 32.10
N SER A 533 -5.12 -6.05 31.09
CA SER A 533 -4.95 -6.57 29.73
C SER A 533 -3.73 -7.50 29.67
N PRO A 534 -3.87 -8.76 29.23
CA PRO A 534 -2.83 -9.80 29.43
C PRO A 534 -1.62 -9.61 28.52
N ASN A 535 -1.82 -9.11 27.29
CA ASN A 535 -0.78 -8.90 26.29
C ASN A 535 -1.08 -7.61 25.54
N ARG A 536 -0.04 -6.97 24.96
CA ARG A 536 -0.18 -5.73 24.16
C ARG A 536 -1.00 -4.65 24.87
N THR A 537 -0.77 -4.50 26.16
CA THR A 537 -1.50 -3.59 27.07
C THR A 537 -1.53 -2.15 26.52
N GLN A 538 -0.39 -1.67 25.99
CA GLN A 538 -0.28 -0.33 25.43
C GLN A 538 -1.17 -0.16 24.18
N GLU A 539 -1.13 -1.12 23.24
CA GLU A 539 -1.95 -1.08 22.02
C GLU A 539 -3.46 -1.08 22.36
N ILE A 540 -3.87 -1.89 23.34
CA ILE A 540 -5.27 -1.96 23.82
C ILE A 540 -5.69 -0.62 24.46
N ALA A 541 -4.83 -0.04 25.29
CA ALA A 541 -5.08 1.24 25.92
C ALA A 541 -5.19 2.38 24.90
N GLU A 542 -4.27 2.45 23.95
CA GLU A 542 -4.29 3.44 22.87
C GLU A 542 -5.54 3.33 21.99
N ALA A 543 -5.98 2.11 21.66
CA ALA A 543 -7.20 1.88 20.91
C ALA A 543 -8.46 2.32 21.68
N ALA A 544 -8.52 2.03 23.00
CA ALA A 544 -9.61 2.49 23.87
C ALA A 544 -9.64 4.03 23.97
N GLU A 545 -8.47 4.66 24.19
CA GLU A 545 -8.34 6.11 24.27
C GLU A 545 -8.77 6.80 22.96
N ALA A 546 -8.25 6.31 21.82
CA ALA A 546 -8.60 6.84 20.51
C ALA A 546 -10.11 6.74 20.23
N ARG A 547 -10.71 5.59 20.55
CA ARG A 547 -12.15 5.38 20.38
C ARG A 547 -13.00 6.33 21.24
N MET A 548 -12.58 6.60 22.48
CA MET A 548 -13.26 7.57 23.34
C MET A 548 -13.11 9.01 22.84
N LYS A 549 -11.91 9.41 22.47
CA LYS A 549 -11.63 10.77 21.94
C LYS A 549 -12.36 11.07 20.63
N TYR A 550 -12.47 10.08 19.76
CA TYR A 550 -13.10 10.26 18.45
C TYR A 550 -14.58 9.86 18.41
N LYS A 551 -15.20 9.45 19.53
CA LYS A 551 -16.59 8.95 19.60
C LYS A 551 -17.57 9.79 18.76
N GLY A 552 -17.64 11.09 19.02
CA GLY A 552 -18.57 11.98 18.31
C GLY A 552 -18.22 12.22 16.83
N TYR A 553 -16.94 12.11 16.46
CA TYR A 553 -16.52 12.18 15.06
C TYR A 553 -16.86 10.89 14.31
N ILE A 554 -16.62 9.74 14.93
CA ILE A 554 -16.94 8.41 14.38
C ILE A 554 -18.44 8.31 14.10
N GLU A 555 -19.29 8.73 15.05
CA GLU A 555 -20.74 8.72 14.88
C GLU A 555 -21.20 9.59 13.70
N ARG A 556 -20.65 10.78 13.57
CA ARG A 556 -20.98 11.68 12.44
C ARG A 556 -20.52 11.13 11.10
N GLU A 557 -19.30 10.59 11.01
CA GLU A 557 -18.81 9.98 9.76
C GLU A 557 -19.61 8.74 9.38
N ARG A 558 -20.03 7.91 10.34
CA ARG A 558 -20.91 6.76 10.07
C ARG A 558 -22.24 7.18 9.47
N ILE A 559 -22.90 8.19 10.03
CA ILE A 559 -24.17 8.72 9.49
C ILE A 559 -23.97 9.20 8.05
N PHE A 560 -22.84 9.86 7.77
CA PHE A 560 -22.53 10.31 6.41
C PHE A 560 -22.25 9.15 5.46
N ALA A 561 -21.44 8.17 5.89
CA ALA A 561 -21.16 6.95 5.13
C ALA A 561 -22.44 6.17 4.80
N ASP A 562 -23.34 6.01 5.77
CA ASP A 562 -24.62 5.30 5.58
C ASP A 562 -25.54 6.01 4.55
N LYS A 563 -25.49 7.34 4.49
CA LYS A 563 -26.20 8.07 3.43
C LYS A 563 -25.63 7.79 2.05
N MET A 564 -24.31 7.75 1.94
CA MET A 564 -23.64 7.45 0.65
C MET A 564 -23.84 6.00 0.21
N ARG A 565 -23.90 5.05 1.15
CA ARG A 565 -24.19 3.63 0.85
C ARG A 565 -25.52 3.44 0.11
N ARG A 566 -26.50 4.29 0.32
CA ARG A 566 -27.78 4.22 -0.41
C ARG A 566 -27.61 4.41 -1.92
N LEU A 567 -26.59 5.15 -2.36
CA LEU A 567 -26.25 5.28 -3.78
C LEU A 567 -25.49 4.05 -4.30
N GLU A 568 -24.72 3.36 -3.43
CA GLU A 568 -24.06 2.08 -3.74
C GLU A 568 -25.08 0.97 -4.01
N ASP A 569 -26.23 1.01 -3.35
CA ASP A 569 -27.31 0.02 -3.54
C ASP A 569 -28.10 0.23 -4.83
N ILE A 570 -27.88 1.35 -5.55
CA ILE A 570 -28.54 1.64 -6.82
C ILE A 570 -27.69 1.10 -7.97
N ARG A 571 -28.00 -0.11 -8.42
CA ARG A 571 -27.36 -0.72 -9.58
C ARG A 571 -27.83 -0.06 -10.87
N ILE A 572 -26.86 0.30 -11.73
CA ILE A 572 -27.09 0.91 -13.05
C ILE A 572 -26.50 0.10 -14.21
N ALA A 573 -25.72 -0.93 -13.90
CA ALA A 573 -25.13 -1.81 -14.91
C ALA A 573 -26.19 -2.40 -15.84
N GLY A 574 -26.00 -2.23 -17.16
CA GLY A 574 -26.91 -2.74 -18.18
C GLY A 574 -28.25 -2.01 -18.29
N HIS A 575 -28.51 -0.96 -17.49
CA HIS A 575 -29.76 -0.19 -17.57
C HIS A 575 -29.74 0.91 -18.63
N PHE A 576 -28.55 1.36 -19.04
CA PHE A 576 -28.37 2.53 -19.89
C PHE A 576 -27.49 2.24 -21.10
N HIS A 577 -27.89 2.77 -22.26
CA HIS A 577 -27.03 2.91 -23.44
C HIS A 577 -26.47 4.34 -23.47
N TYR A 578 -25.39 4.56 -22.76
CA TYR A 578 -24.84 5.91 -22.48
C TYR A 578 -24.56 6.73 -23.75
N ALA A 579 -24.16 6.08 -24.85
CA ALA A 579 -23.91 6.74 -26.13
C ALA A 579 -25.13 7.50 -26.68
N GLU A 580 -26.33 7.02 -26.39
CA GLU A 580 -27.62 7.55 -26.90
C GLU A 580 -28.25 8.57 -25.93
N MET A 581 -27.70 8.77 -24.74
CA MET A 581 -28.27 9.63 -23.69
C MET A 581 -27.88 11.11 -23.88
N HIS A 582 -28.63 11.83 -24.71
CA HIS A 582 -28.36 13.23 -25.05
C HIS A 582 -28.57 14.21 -23.87
N ASP A 583 -29.30 13.81 -22.83
CA ASP A 583 -29.50 14.60 -21.60
C ASP A 583 -28.27 14.67 -20.69
N LEU A 584 -27.27 13.80 -20.93
CA LEU A 584 -25.97 13.81 -20.25
C LEU A 584 -24.97 14.69 -21.02
N SER A 585 -24.01 15.27 -20.31
CA SER A 585 -22.89 15.96 -20.94
C SER A 585 -22.08 15.01 -21.84
N THR A 586 -21.46 15.54 -22.89
CA THR A 586 -20.66 14.71 -23.82
C THR A 586 -19.52 14.00 -23.10
N GLU A 587 -18.86 14.69 -22.15
CA GLU A 587 -17.78 14.11 -21.33
C GLU A 587 -18.33 12.98 -20.45
N CYS A 588 -19.45 13.19 -19.77
CA CYS A 588 -20.10 12.19 -18.93
C CYS A 588 -20.44 10.92 -19.75
N ARG A 589 -21.09 11.06 -20.90
CA ARG A 589 -21.43 9.94 -21.78
C ARG A 589 -20.23 9.10 -22.17
N GLN A 590 -19.16 9.76 -22.65
CA GLN A 590 -17.94 9.07 -23.07
C GLN A 590 -17.27 8.32 -21.93
N LYS A 591 -17.27 8.90 -20.71
CA LYS A 591 -16.69 8.27 -19.53
C LYS A 591 -17.53 7.12 -19.00
N LEU A 592 -18.85 7.28 -18.92
CA LEU A 592 -19.75 6.21 -18.50
C LEU A 592 -19.72 5.04 -19.48
N GLU A 593 -19.69 5.32 -20.79
CA GLU A 593 -19.57 4.30 -21.84
C GLU A 593 -18.25 3.52 -21.74
N ARG A 594 -17.14 4.21 -21.44
CA ARG A 594 -15.82 3.57 -21.30
C ARG A 594 -15.69 2.75 -20.03
N ILE A 595 -16.19 3.27 -18.90
CA ILE A 595 -15.97 2.70 -17.56
C ILE A 595 -17.03 1.66 -17.21
N GLN A 596 -18.29 1.84 -17.70
CA GLN A 596 -19.41 0.96 -17.41
C GLN A 596 -19.58 0.72 -15.90
N PRO A 597 -19.86 1.78 -15.10
CA PRO A 597 -20.01 1.65 -13.65
C PRO A 597 -21.17 0.73 -13.27
N GLU A 598 -21.00 -0.04 -12.19
CA GLU A 598 -22.03 -0.96 -11.71
C GLU A 598 -23.10 -0.26 -10.89
N THR A 599 -22.72 0.80 -10.17
CA THR A 599 -23.62 1.53 -9.27
C THR A 599 -23.65 3.03 -9.55
N LEU A 600 -24.71 3.70 -9.07
CA LEU A 600 -24.83 5.15 -9.17
C LEU A 600 -23.74 5.89 -8.37
N ALA A 601 -23.33 5.34 -7.23
CA ALA A 601 -22.23 5.89 -6.45
C ALA A 601 -20.90 5.83 -7.22
N GLU A 602 -20.60 4.71 -7.91
CA GLU A 602 -19.43 4.62 -8.80
C GLU A 602 -19.48 5.69 -9.89
N ALA A 603 -20.63 5.81 -10.58
CA ALA A 603 -20.82 6.84 -11.59
C ALA A 603 -20.53 8.24 -11.05
N SER A 604 -20.98 8.55 -9.83
CA SER A 604 -20.79 9.85 -9.19
C SER A 604 -19.31 10.18 -8.85
N ARG A 605 -18.45 9.17 -8.74
CA ARG A 605 -17.02 9.32 -8.45
C ARG A 605 -16.16 9.45 -9.69
N ILE A 606 -16.71 9.21 -10.87
CA ILE A 606 -15.97 9.35 -12.13
C ILE A 606 -15.70 10.83 -12.41
N PRO A 607 -14.44 11.25 -12.59
CA PRO A 607 -14.13 12.63 -12.93
C PRO A 607 -14.80 13.06 -14.24
N GLY A 608 -15.56 14.16 -14.22
CA GLY A 608 -16.32 14.66 -15.37
C GLY A 608 -17.80 14.20 -15.39
N VAL A 609 -18.22 13.40 -14.40
CA VAL A 609 -19.65 13.17 -14.12
C VAL A 609 -20.09 14.18 -13.06
N SER A 610 -21.05 15.01 -13.41
CA SER A 610 -21.56 16.09 -12.53
C SER A 610 -22.74 15.61 -11.67
N PRO A 611 -23.06 16.31 -10.56
CA PRO A 611 -24.29 16.04 -9.80
C PRO A 611 -25.57 16.13 -10.63
N SER A 612 -25.59 16.98 -11.66
CA SER A 612 -26.71 17.07 -12.60
C SER A 612 -26.85 15.82 -13.48
N ASP A 613 -25.72 15.24 -13.94
CA ASP A 613 -25.74 13.97 -14.69
C ASP A 613 -26.28 12.82 -13.83
N ILE A 614 -25.88 12.78 -12.54
CA ILE A 614 -26.40 11.79 -11.57
C ILE A 614 -27.92 11.94 -11.37
N ASN A 615 -28.41 13.18 -11.28
CA ASN A 615 -29.85 13.42 -11.16
C ASN A 615 -30.61 12.94 -12.41
N VAL A 616 -30.05 13.12 -13.61
CA VAL A 616 -30.64 12.60 -14.86
C VAL A 616 -30.75 11.08 -14.77
N LEU A 617 -29.71 10.37 -14.35
CA LEU A 617 -29.73 8.90 -14.18
C LEU A 617 -30.78 8.47 -13.14
N LEU A 618 -30.90 9.18 -12.01
CA LEU A 618 -31.94 8.91 -10.99
C LEU A 618 -33.35 9.06 -11.54
N VAL A 619 -33.61 10.15 -12.24
CA VAL A 619 -34.94 10.41 -12.84
C VAL A 619 -35.29 9.34 -13.85
N LEU A 620 -34.37 8.90 -14.70
CA LEU A 620 -34.60 7.83 -15.69
C LEU A 620 -34.82 6.46 -15.04
N MET A 621 -34.34 6.26 -13.82
CA MET A 621 -34.63 5.06 -13.00
C MET A 621 -35.95 5.17 -12.22
N GLY A 622 -36.69 6.27 -12.36
CA GLY A 622 -37.95 6.48 -11.65
C GLY A 622 -37.80 6.78 -10.15
N ARG A 623 -36.66 7.37 -9.75
CA ARG A 623 -36.32 7.67 -8.33
C ARG A 623 -36.12 9.18 -8.11
#